data_7f333b32d675aa60a089bae6e81655c3
#
_entry.id   7f333b32d675aa60a089bae6e81655c3
#
_cell.length_a   1.000
_cell.length_b   1.000
_cell.length_c   1.000
_cell.angle_alpha   90.00
_cell.angle_beta   90.00
_cell.angle_gamma   90.00
#
_symmetry.space_group_name_H-M   'P 1'
#
loop_
_entity.id
_entity.type
_entity.pdbx_description
1 polymer ?
#
loop_
_entity_poly.entity_id
_entity_poly.type
_entity_poly.pdbx_seq_one_letter_code
_entity_poly.pdbx_strand_id
1 'polypeptide(L)'
;GVQTCALPILPRLVAGFLGSGSRPRRFALALRFVALVLYDIVVSNWIVARIVMNPASDPHPAWVEVPLDTRHPLATTLLAAIITTTPRTVSCVVDTDGGRILVHALDCDDPAAVAQQIKQRYERPLRAIFEGVDA
;
A
#
# COMPACT_ATOMS: atom_id res chain seq x y z
N GLY A 1 -6.64 23.59 17.28
CA GLY A 1 -7.35 22.54 18.05
C GLY A 1 -7.63 21.24 17.32
N VAL A 2 -6.90 20.86 16.26
CA VAL A 2 -7.19 19.63 15.48
C VAL A 2 -6.20 18.49 15.76
N GLN A 3 -5.12 18.75 16.50
CA GLN A 3 -4.06 17.76 16.72
C GLN A 3 -4.31 16.74 17.84
N THR A 4 -5.36 16.89 18.63
CA THR A 4 -5.55 16.07 19.85
C THR A 4 -6.39 14.80 19.60
N CYS A 5 -7.06 14.66 18.46
CA CYS A 5 -7.91 13.50 18.17
C CYS A 5 -7.15 12.31 17.53
N ALA A 6 -5.98 12.52 16.95
CA ALA A 6 -5.22 11.44 16.30
C ALA A 6 -4.44 10.58 17.31
N LEU A 7 -4.02 11.15 18.44
CA LEU A 7 -3.21 10.48 19.47
C LEU A 7 -3.90 9.27 20.15
N PRO A 8 -5.21 9.28 20.46
CA PRO A 8 -5.85 8.11 21.05
C PRO A 8 -6.27 7.03 20.04
N ILE A 9 -6.29 7.33 18.73
CA ILE A 9 -6.66 6.37 17.69
C ILE A 9 -5.49 5.43 17.38
N LEU A 10 -4.27 5.99 17.35
CA LEU A 10 -3.06 5.23 17.06
C LEU A 10 -2.83 4.05 18.03
N PRO A 11 -2.91 4.22 19.38
CA PRO A 11 -2.76 3.11 20.32
C PRO A 11 -3.85 2.03 20.18
N ARG A 12 -5.08 2.42 19.84
CA ARG A 12 -6.17 1.47 19.62
C ARG A 12 -6.01 0.65 18.33
N LEU A 13 -5.53 1.28 17.26
CA LEU A 13 -5.15 0.60 16.03
C LEU A 13 -3.97 -0.36 16.26
N VAL A 14 -2.95 0.11 16.99
CA VAL A 14 -1.77 -0.69 17.34
C VAL A 14 -2.13 -1.78 18.34
N ALA A 15 -3.03 -1.54 19.30
CA ALA A 15 -3.51 -2.55 20.24
C ALA A 15 -4.33 -3.64 19.55
N GLY A 16 -5.12 -3.32 18.54
CA GLY A 16 -5.78 -4.32 17.69
C GLY A 16 -4.77 -5.19 16.92
N PHE A 17 -3.64 -4.61 16.56
CA PHE A 17 -2.52 -5.30 15.92
C PHE A 17 -1.72 -6.18 16.90
N LEU A 18 -1.57 -5.74 18.15
CA LEU A 18 -0.81 -6.41 19.20
C LEU A 18 -1.66 -7.35 20.08
N GLY A 19 -2.99 -7.18 20.06
CA GLY A 19 -3.90 -7.76 21.06
C GLY A 19 -4.39 -9.18 20.80
N SER A 20 -4.07 -9.83 19.70
CA SER A 20 -4.47 -11.21 19.44
C SER A 20 -3.26 -12.09 19.29
N GLY A 21 -2.67 -12.56 20.41
CA GLY A 21 -1.76 -13.73 20.44
C GLY A 21 -0.80 -13.87 19.23
N SER A 22 -0.30 -12.75 18.73
CA SER A 22 0.52 -12.73 17.53
C SER A 22 1.85 -13.41 17.82
N ARG A 23 2.02 -14.56 17.22
CA ARG A 23 3.29 -15.29 17.21
C ARG A 23 4.41 -14.31 16.83
N PRO A 24 5.58 -14.36 17.48
CA PRO A 24 6.70 -13.44 17.21
C PRO A 24 7.10 -13.35 15.73
N ARG A 25 6.80 -14.41 14.97
CA ARG A 25 7.01 -14.47 13.52
C ARG A 25 6.15 -13.46 12.74
N ARG A 26 4.89 -13.23 13.15
CA ARG A 26 4.00 -12.25 12.50
C ARG A 26 4.43 -10.80 12.80
N PHE A 27 4.93 -10.55 14.00
CA PHE A 27 5.45 -9.23 14.35
C PHE A 27 6.71 -8.88 13.54
N ALA A 28 7.64 -9.81 13.40
CA ALA A 28 8.84 -9.62 12.57
C ALA A 28 8.48 -9.38 11.09
N LEU A 29 7.48 -10.10 10.56
CA LEU A 29 6.97 -9.88 9.20
C LEU A 29 6.35 -8.49 9.05
N ALA A 30 5.54 -8.05 10.02
CA ALA A 30 4.93 -6.72 10.01
C ALA A 30 6.00 -5.62 10.07
N LEU A 31 7.00 -5.75 10.93
CA LEU A 31 8.10 -4.78 11.01
C LEU A 31 8.91 -4.70 9.72
N ARG A 32 9.22 -5.86 9.13
CA ARG A 32 9.91 -5.93 7.83
C ARG A 32 9.08 -5.30 6.71
N PHE A 33 7.77 -5.52 6.73
CA PHE A 33 6.84 -4.93 5.77
C PHE A 33 6.77 -3.40 5.91
N VAL A 34 6.68 -2.88 7.14
CA VAL A 34 6.73 -1.43 7.40
C VAL A 34 8.03 -0.81 6.89
N ALA A 35 9.17 -1.45 7.16
CA ALA A 35 10.46 -0.97 6.66
C ALA A 35 10.52 -0.93 5.13
N LEU A 36 9.95 -1.94 4.46
CA LEU A 36 9.84 -1.99 3.00
C LEU A 36 8.98 -0.84 2.46
N VAL A 37 7.80 -0.60 3.06
CA VAL A 37 6.91 0.51 2.65
C VAL A 37 7.59 1.86 2.84
N LEU A 38 8.26 2.09 3.96
CA LEU A 38 9.00 3.33 4.21
C LEU A 38 10.12 3.54 3.18
N TYR A 39 10.87 2.50 2.85
CA TYR A 39 11.87 2.54 1.79
C TYR A 39 11.25 2.93 0.44
N ASP A 40 10.13 2.30 0.07
CA ASP A 40 9.42 2.59 -1.17
C ASP A 40 8.91 4.03 -1.24
N ILE A 41 8.40 4.57 -0.12
CA ILE A 41 7.99 5.97 -0.03
C ILE A 41 9.19 6.90 -0.33
N VAL A 42 10.34 6.67 0.27
CA VAL A 42 11.53 7.51 0.06
C VAL A 42 12.00 7.43 -1.40
N VAL A 43 12.10 6.22 -1.95
CA VAL A 43 12.54 6.01 -3.34
C VAL A 43 11.55 6.64 -4.33
N SER A 44 10.25 6.45 -4.11
CA SER A 44 9.20 7.01 -4.98
C SER A 44 9.19 8.55 -4.95
N ASN A 45 9.38 9.16 -3.78
CA ASN A 45 9.52 10.61 -3.66
C ASN A 45 10.72 11.13 -4.46
N TRP A 46 11.84 10.43 -4.41
CA TRP A 46 13.03 10.79 -5.18
C TRP A 46 12.80 10.71 -6.69
N ILE A 47 12.11 9.66 -7.14
CA ILE A 47 11.79 9.48 -8.57
C ILE A 47 10.85 10.60 -9.05
N VAL A 48 9.78 10.90 -8.29
CA VAL A 48 8.85 11.98 -8.65
C VAL A 48 9.55 13.34 -8.64
N ALA A 49 10.42 13.60 -7.66
CA ALA A 49 11.21 14.83 -7.64
C ALA A 49 12.08 14.97 -8.91
N ARG A 50 12.71 13.89 -9.37
CA ARG A 50 13.48 13.89 -10.62
C ARG A 50 12.61 14.17 -11.86
N ILE A 51 11.40 13.58 -11.92
CA ILE A 51 10.45 13.80 -13.03
C ILE A 51 10.05 15.28 -13.06
N VAL A 52 9.67 15.85 -11.91
CA VAL A 52 9.23 17.25 -11.81
C VAL A 52 10.36 18.24 -12.11
N MET A 53 11.60 17.93 -11.72
CA MET A 53 12.76 18.78 -11.96
C MET A 53 13.33 18.66 -13.38
N ASN A 54 12.93 17.67 -14.14
CA ASN A 54 13.40 17.47 -15.51
C ASN A 54 12.33 17.91 -16.52
N PRO A 55 12.50 19.08 -17.19
CA PRO A 55 11.52 19.60 -18.15
C PRO A 55 11.37 18.73 -19.41
N ALA A 56 12.27 17.78 -19.64
CA ALA A 56 12.20 16.83 -20.74
C ALA A 56 11.50 15.52 -20.37
N SER A 57 10.98 15.41 -19.14
CA SER A 57 10.20 14.23 -18.73
C SER A 57 8.82 14.27 -19.38
N ASP A 58 8.45 13.16 -20.01
CA ASP A 58 7.12 12.96 -20.59
C ASP A 58 6.46 11.75 -19.89
N PRO A 59 5.86 11.95 -18.70
CA PRO A 59 5.21 10.87 -17.99
C PRO A 59 3.94 10.41 -18.71
N HIS A 60 3.73 9.08 -18.76
CA HIS A 60 2.55 8.47 -19.36
C HIS A 60 1.59 8.00 -18.26
N PRO A 61 0.62 8.84 -17.84
CA PRO A 61 -0.33 8.46 -16.81
C PRO A 61 -1.29 7.40 -17.33
N ALA A 62 -1.56 6.39 -16.51
CA ALA A 62 -2.49 5.34 -16.85
C ALA A 62 -3.35 4.88 -15.65
N TRP A 63 -4.52 4.34 -15.98
CA TRP A 63 -5.37 3.66 -15.03
C TRP A 63 -5.00 2.19 -14.95
N VAL A 64 -4.78 1.73 -13.73
CA VAL A 64 -4.41 0.35 -13.43
C VAL A 64 -5.50 -0.28 -12.59
N GLU A 65 -6.09 -1.35 -13.07
CA GLU A 65 -7.03 -2.17 -12.31
C GLU A 65 -6.26 -3.28 -11.60
N VAL A 66 -6.33 -3.29 -10.27
CA VAL A 66 -5.66 -4.28 -9.43
C VAL A 66 -6.70 -5.21 -8.85
N PRO A 67 -6.83 -6.45 -9.36
CA PRO A 67 -7.71 -7.45 -8.77
C PRO A 67 -7.16 -7.89 -7.41
N LEU A 68 -8.02 -7.90 -6.39
CA LEU A 68 -7.67 -8.25 -5.02
C LEU A 68 -7.80 -9.75 -4.77
N ASP A 69 -6.80 -10.35 -4.18
CA ASP A 69 -6.84 -11.71 -3.66
C ASP A 69 -7.21 -11.73 -2.16
N THR A 70 -6.97 -10.62 -1.45
CA THR A 70 -7.36 -10.49 -0.05
C THR A 70 -8.84 -10.21 0.11
N ARG A 71 -9.45 -10.86 1.12
CA ARG A 71 -10.84 -10.59 1.54
C ARG A 71 -10.90 -9.94 2.92
N HIS A 72 -9.75 -9.68 3.52
CA HIS A 72 -9.69 -9.08 4.85
C HIS A 72 -9.84 -7.55 4.76
N PRO A 73 -10.89 -6.94 5.34
CA PRO A 73 -11.18 -5.52 5.16
C PRO A 73 -10.02 -4.59 5.56
N LEU A 74 -9.33 -4.93 6.66
CA LEU A 74 -8.18 -4.16 7.13
C LEU A 74 -6.98 -4.27 6.17
N ALA A 75 -6.74 -5.44 5.58
CA ALA A 75 -5.67 -5.63 4.59
C ALA A 75 -5.95 -4.80 3.33
N THR A 76 -7.20 -4.78 2.84
CA THR A 76 -7.63 -3.95 1.71
C THR A 76 -7.46 -2.46 2.02
N THR A 77 -7.89 -2.01 3.20
CA THR A 77 -7.74 -0.60 3.61
C THR A 77 -6.28 -0.18 3.70
N LEU A 78 -5.42 -1.02 4.29
CA LEU A 78 -3.98 -0.76 4.37
C LEU A 78 -3.33 -0.76 2.98
N LEU A 79 -3.71 -1.68 2.11
CA LEU A 79 -3.21 -1.72 0.73
C LEU A 79 -3.56 -0.41 -0.01
N ALA A 80 -4.81 0.03 0.06
CA ALA A 80 -5.24 1.30 -0.54
C ALA A 80 -4.49 2.50 0.04
N ALA A 81 -4.26 2.53 1.35
CA ALA A 81 -3.50 3.57 2.03
C ALA A 81 -2.02 3.58 1.58
N ILE A 82 -1.39 2.41 1.44
CA ILE A 82 -0.01 2.29 0.97
C ILE A 82 0.12 2.79 -0.47
N ILE A 83 -0.79 2.37 -1.36
CA ILE A 83 -0.81 2.81 -2.76
C ILE A 83 -0.93 4.34 -2.84
N THR A 84 -1.79 4.94 -2.01
CA THR A 84 -1.99 6.40 -1.99
C THR A 84 -0.80 7.15 -1.37
N THR A 85 -0.08 6.51 -0.45
CA THR A 85 1.09 7.13 0.21
C THR A 85 2.34 7.10 -0.68
N THR A 86 2.36 6.22 -1.68
CA THR A 86 3.42 6.18 -2.70
C THR A 86 3.15 7.25 -3.77
N PRO A 87 4.03 8.27 -3.95
CA PRO A 87 3.72 9.45 -4.76
C PRO A 87 3.61 9.19 -6.27
N ARG A 88 3.89 7.98 -6.73
CA ARG A 88 3.70 7.58 -8.15
C ARG A 88 2.30 7.04 -8.45
N THR A 89 1.53 6.73 -7.41
CA THR A 89 0.22 6.09 -7.54
C THR A 89 -0.78 6.70 -6.57
N VAL A 90 -2.04 6.77 -7.00
CA VAL A 90 -3.16 7.18 -6.16
C VAL A 90 -4.26 6.15 -6.27
N SER A 91 -4.73 5.63 -5.14
CA SER A 91 -5.91 4.77 -5.09
C SER A 91 -7.17 5.63 -5.23
N CYS A 92 -7.89 5.46 -6.33
CA CYS A 92 -9.04 6.30 -6.65
C CYS A 92 -10.37 5.66 -6.23
N VAL A 93 -10.51 4.36 -6.44
CA VAL A 93 -11.74 3.62 -6.11
C VAL A 93 -11.37 2.26 -5.55
N VAL A 94 -11.94 1.95 -4.38
CA VAL A 94 -11.88 0.61 -3.79
C VAL A 94 -13.26 -0.03 -3.96
N ASP A 95 -13.35 -0.96 -4.89
CA ASP A 95 -14.54 -1.76 -5.12
C ASP A 95 -14.41 -3.07 -4.34
N THR A 96 -14.97 -3.06 -3.12
CA THR A 96 -14.93 -4.23 -2.23
C THR A 96 -15.81 -5.37 -2.73
N ASP A 97 -16.92 -5.05 -3.41
CA ASP A 97 -17.87 -6.03 -3.93
C ASP A 97 -17.33 -6.68 -5.20
N GLY A 98 -16.70 -5.89 -6.06
CA GLY A 98 -16.00 -6.38 -7.26
C GLY A 98 -14.61 -6.93 -6.99
N GLY A 99 -14.10 -6.82 -5.76
CA GLY A 99 -12.78 -7.35 -5.39
C GLY A 99 -11.63 -6.72 -6.15
N ARG A 100 -11.65 -5.39 -6.34
CA ARG A 100 -10.62 -4.66 -7.12
C ARG A 100 -10.36 -3.26 -6.58
N ILE A 101 -9.16 -2.76 -6.86
CA ILE A 101 -8.79 -1.36 -6.63
C ILE A 101 -8.43 -0.74 -7.96
N LEU A 102 -9.03 0.41 -8.27
CA LEU A 102 -8.64 1.23 -9.41
C LEU A 102 -7.59 2.24 -8.94
N VAL A 103 -6.43 2.19 -9.57
CA VAL A 103 -5.25 2.99 -9.24
C VAL A 103 -4.91 3.88 -10.43
N HIS A 104 -4.68 5.16 -10.16
CA HIS A 104 -4.10 6.07 -11.13
C HIS A 104 -2.59 6.11 -10.93
N ALA A 105 -1.83 5.67 -11.93
CA ALA A 105 -0.37 5.74 -11.95
C ALA A 105 0.08 6.99 -12.71
N LEU A 106 1.06 7.72 -12.16
CA LEU A 106 1.61 8.95 -12.76
C LEU A 106 2.42 8.64 -14.03
N ASP A 107 3.11 7.50 -14.04
CA ASP A 107 3.97 7.07 -15.13
C ASP A 107 3.91 5.55 -15.21
N CYS A 108 3.35 5.04 -16.31
CA CYS A 108 3.03 3.62 -16.45
C CYS A 108 3.02 3.20 -17.92
N ASP A 109 4.06 2.49 -18.33
CA ASP A 109 4.14 1.91 -19.68
C ASP A 109 3.37 0.59 -19.79
N ASP A 110 3.27 -0.17 -18.69
CA ASP A 110 2.56 -1.46 -18.63
C ASP A 110 1.69 -1.56 -17.38
N PRO A 111 0.37 -1.32 -17.50
CA PRO A 111 -0.59 -1.42 -16.40
C PRO A 111 -0.63 -2.81 -15.76
N ALA A 112 -0.44 -3.87 -16.53
CA ALA A 112 -0.48 -5.24 -16.00
C ALA A 112 0.73 -5.53 -15.12
N ALA A 113 1.92 -5.06 -15.52
CA ALA A 113 3.13 -5.19 -14.72
C ALA A 113 3.01 -4.41 -13.39
N VAL A 114 2.45 -3.20 -13.42
CA VAL A 114 2.21 -2.41 -12.21
C VAL A 114 1.21 -3.09 -11.27
N ALA A 115 0.10 -3.62 -11.78
CA ALA A 115 -0.85 -4.37 -10.98
C ALA A 115 -0.20 -5.58 -10.31
N GLN A 116 0.60 -6.34 -11.05
CA GLN A 116 1.31 -7.49 -10.53
C GLN A 116 2.38 -7.12 -9.49
N GLN A 117 3.08 -6.01 -9.68
CA GLN A 117 4.03 -5.48 -8.71
C GLN A 117 3.34 -5.11 -7.40
N ILE A 118 2.19 -4.42 -7.46
CA ILE A 118 1.39 -4.07 -6.27
C ILE A 118 0.97 -5.34 -5.51
N LYS A 119 0.49 -6.35 -6.21
CA LYS A 119 0.09 -7.62 -5.62
C LYS A 119 1.23 -8.33 -4.92
N GLN A 120 2.37 -8.50 -5.59
CA GLN A 120 3.51 -9.24 -5.05
C GLN A 120 4.19 -8.48 -3.91
N ARG A 121 4.30 -7.15 -4.03
CA ARG A 121 5.09 -6.33 -3.12
C ARG A 121 4.32 -5.93 -1.86
N TYR A 122 3.01 -5.69 -1.97
CA TYR A 122 2.20 -5.19 -0.86
C TYR A 122 1.08 -6.14 -0.45
N GLU A 123 0.28 -6.66 -1.39
CA GLU A 123 -0.86 -7.50 -1.05
C GLU A 123 -0.42 -8.84 -0.44
N ARG A 124 0.55 -9.51 -1.05
CA ARG A 124 1.03 -10.81 -0.56
C ARG A 124 1.57 -10.75 0.87
N PRO A 125 2.44 -9.80 1.29
CA PRO A 125 2.83 -9.66 2.69
C PRO A 125 1.67 -9.32 3.63
N LEU A 126 0.71 -8.49 3.19
CA LEU A 126 -0.48 -8.19 3.99
C LEU A 126 -1.31 -9.45 4.22
N ARG A 127 -1.53 -10.29 3.22
CA ARG A 127 -2.21 -11.57 3.36
C ARG A 127 -1.48 -12.51 4.32
N ALA A 128 -0.16 -12.57 4.26
CA ALA A 128 0.63 -13.37 5.20
C ALA A 128 0.48 -12.89 6.66
N ILE A 129 0.36 -11.57 6.88
CA ILE A 129 0.19 -10.97 8.20
C ILE A 129 -1.23 -11.20 8.73
N PHE A 130 -2.26 -10.94 7.92
CA PHE A 130 -3.66 -10.92 8.37
C PHE A 130 -4.40 -12.24 8.16
N GLU A 131 -4.15 -12.95 7.06
CA GLU A 131 -4.85 -14.17 6.68
C GLU A 131 -4.04 -15.44 7.01
N GLY A 132 -2.74 -15.30 7.27
CA GLY A 132 -1.86 -16.44 7.57
C GLY A 132 -1.56 -17.31 6.35
N VAL A 133 -1.81 -16.79 5.15
CA VAL A 133 -1.45 -17.45 3.90
C VAL A 133 0.06 -17.32 3.71
N ASP A 134 0.75 -18.42 3.42
CA ASP A 134 2.20 -18.41 3.26
C ASP A 134 2.65 -17.43 2.16
N ALA A 135 3.67 -16.64 2.50
CA ALA A 135 4.23 -15.59 1.66
C ALA A 135 5.16 -16.16 0.57
#